data_094b0b675f5d3fa8562ffc92d64b23bf
#
_entry.id   094b0b675f5d3fa8562ffc92d64b23bf
#
_cell.length_a   1.000
_cell.length_b   1.000
_cell.length_c   1.000
_cell.angle_alpha   90.00
_cell.angle_beta   90.00
_cell.angle_gamma   90.00
#
_symmetry.space_group_name_H-M   'P 1'
#
loop_
_entity.id
_entity.type
_entity.pdbx_description
1 polymer ?
#
loop_
_entity_poly.entity_id
_entity_poly.type
_entity_poly.pdbx_seq_one_letter_code
_entity_poly.pdbx_strand_id
1 'polypeptide(L)'
;MAAKKGGLGRGLDSLFSENATDSDGAVKLNINEIEPNRDQPRKDFDEQSISELADSIARHGLIQPIVVKPNANGRYSIIAGERRWRASRIAGLNEVPVIIKDADEQTLMELALIENLQREDLNAVEEALGYRSLIDGYGLTQEEVAKRMGKSRSAVTNALRLLALNSTELEALRRGSITAGHARALLSCDDENTRSKMLLAAADGASVRDLERMAAAAKKAKAAAKKPAEPKPTFYSEVEL
;
A
#
# COMPACT_ATOMS: atom_id res chain seq x y z
N MET A 1 -32.22 45.85 11.25
CA MET A 1 -31.10 45.35 10.44
C MET A 1 -30.41 44.26 11.23
N ALA A 2 -30.65 43.00 10.88
CA ALA A 2 -30.07 41.84 11.56
C ALA A 2 -28.81 41.40 10.84
N ALA A 3 -27.70 41.32 11.58
CA ALA A 3 -26.40 40.91 11.08
C ALA A 3 -26.36 39.39 10.85
N LYS A 4 -26.01 38.98 9.65
CA LYS A 4 -25.80 37.61 9.19
C LYS A 4 -24.51 37.07 9.82
N LYS A 5 -24.58 36.16 10.81
CA LYS A 5 -23.44 35.42 11.33
C LYS A 5 -22.95 34.40 10.31
N GLY A 6 -21.68 34.52 9.89
CA GLY A 6 -21.02 33.69 8.93
C GLY A 6 -20.82 32.25 9.39
N GLY A 7 -21.04 31.32 8.46
CA GLY A 7 -21.05 29.88 8.69
C GLY A 7 -19.68 29.22 8.52
N LEU A 8 -18.65 29.58 9.31
CA LEU A 8 -17.36 28.86 9.31
C LEU A 8 -17.22 27.82 10.44
N GLY A 9 -18.17 27.73 11.36
CA GLY A 9 -18.08 26.80 12.51
C GLY A 9 -18.62 25.38 12.27
N ARG A 10 -19.41 25.16 11.21
CA ARG A 10 -20.05 23.85 10.98
C ARG A 10 -19.18 22.83 10.23
N GLY A 11 -18.15 23.27 9.55
CA GLY A 11 -17.25 22.37 8.78
C GLY A 11 -16.16 21.71 9.65
N LEU A 12 -15.78 22.35 10.74
CA LEU A 12 -14.75 21.79 11.65
C LEU A 12 -15.36 20.79 12.64
N ASP A 13 -16.60 21.00 13.10
CA ASP A 13 -17.27 20.04 13.98
C ASP A 13 -17.57 18.69 13.30
N SER A 14 -17.80 18.66 11.97
CA SER A 14 -18.00 17.40 11.25
C SER A 14 -16.70 16.60 11.07
N LEU A 15 -15.55 17.27 10.98
CA LEU A 15 -14.24 16.60 10.88
C LEU A 15 -13.78 16.01 12.22
N PHE A 16 -14.24 16.57 13.35
CA PHE A 16 -13.97 16.03 14.67
C PHE A 16 -14.97 14.95 15.10
N SER A 17 -16.18 14.92 14.52
CA SER A 17 -17.19 13.91 14.85
C SER A 17 -17.01 12.59 14.07
N GLU A 18 -16.38 12.58 12.89
CA GLU A 18 -16.09 11.32 12.17
C GLU A 18 -14.97 10.50 12.82
N ASN A 19 -14.06 11.13 13.59
CA ASN A 19 -13.03 10.43 14.36
C ASN A 19 -13.43 10.08 15.80
N ALA A 20 -14.62 10.46 16.25
CA ALA A 20 -15.12 10.22 17.62
C ALA A 20 -15.98 8.96 17.77
N THR A 21 -16.22 8.20 16.68
CA THR A 21 -17.16 7.07 16.69
C THR A 21 -16.54 5.71 17.04
N ASP A 22 -15.24 5.62 17.30
CA ASP A 22 -14.60 4.35 17.73
C ASP A 22 -14.52 4.16 19.26
N SER A 23 -15.03 5.09 20.07
CA SER A 23 -15.05 4.96 21.55
C SER A 23 -16.31 4.30 22.12
N ASP A 24 -17.33 4.06 21.32
CA ASP A 24 -18.65 3.59 21.80
C ASP A 24 -18.70 2.08 22.18
N GLY A 25 -17.55 1.39 22.17
CA GLY A 25 -17.39 0.00 22.64
C GLY A 25 -16.14 -0.25 23.46
N ALA A 26 -15.42 0.80 23.90
CA ALA A 26 -14.21 0.63 24.64
C ALA A 26 -14.48 0.18 26.09
N VAL A 27 -13.93 -0.96 26.49
CA VAL A 27 -13.91 -1.46 27.88
C VAL A 27 -12.51 -1.28 28.46
N LYS A 28 -12.42 -1.13 29.78
CA LYS A 28 -11.12 -1.14 30.47
C LYS A 28 -10.71 -2.57 30.80
N LEU A 29 -9.51 -2.95 30.41
CA LEU A 29 -8.90 -4.22 30.78
C LEU A 29 -7.60 -3.99 31.54
N ASN A 30 -7.27 -4.93 32.44
CA ASN A 30 -5.98 -4.94 33.10
C ASN A 30 -4.88 -5.20 32.04
N ILE A 31 -3.82 -4.39 32.06
CA ILE A 31 -2.75 -4.45 31.07
C ILE A 31 -2.01 -5.80 31.08
N ASN A 32 -2.03 -6.51 32.22
CA ASN A 32 -1.41 -7.82 32.37
C ASN A 32 -2.24 -8.96 31.77
N GLU A 33 -3.52 -8.74 31.43
CA GLU A 33 -4.37 -9.67 30.73
C GLU A 33 -4.16 -9.61 29.20
N ILE A 34 -3.40 -8.61 28.74
CA ILE A 34 -3.15 -8.35 27.34
C ILE A 34 -1.76 -8.87 26.95
N GLU A 35 -1.70 -9.74 25.95
CA GLU A 35 -0.46 -10.34 25.42
C GLU A 35 -0.13 -9.79 24.05
N PRO A 36 1.17 -9.56 23.72
CA PRO A 36 1.58 -9.18 22.39
C PRO A 36 1.35 -10.32 21.42
N ASN A 37 1.00 -10.01 20.17
CA ASN A 37 0.89 -11.03 19.12
C ASN A 37 2.30 -11.45 18.68
N ARG A 38 2.61 -12.76 18.77
CA ARG A 38 3.92 -13.34 18.40
C ARG A 38 4.19 -13.31 16.90
N ASP A 39 3.15 -13.19 16.07
CA ASP A 39 3.22 -13.25 14.61
C ASP A 39 3.28 -11.84 13.95
N GLN A 40 3.47 -10.78 14.73
CA GLN A 40 3.58 -9.42 14.21
C GLN A 40 4.85 -9.27 13.34
N PRO A 41 4.73 -8.75 12.11
CA PRO A 41 5.86 -8.60 11.18
C PRO A 41 6.87 -7.53 11.60
N ARG A 42 6.47 -6.58 12.47
CA ARG A 42 7.33 -5.48 12.92
C ARG A 42 8.06 -5.86 14.21
N LYS A 43 9.35 -6.27 14.08
CA LYS A 43 10.21 -6.62 15.23
C LYS A 43 11.04 -5.45 15.76
N ASP A 44 11.30 -4.46 14.93
CA ASP A 44 12.11 -3.29 15.30
C ASP A 44 11.20 -2.13 15.71
N PHE A 45 11.21 -1.83 17.00
CA PHE A 45 10.56 -0.67 17.57
C PHE A 45 11.65 0.29 18.05
N ASP A 46 11.61 1.52 17.59
CA ASP A 46 12.45 2.59 18.09
C ASP A 46 12.08 2.88 19.54
N GLU A 47 13.01 2.53 20.45
CA GLU A 47 12.84 2.67 21.91
C GLU A 47 12.61 4.12 22.31
N GLN A 48 13.28 5.08 21.66
CA GLN A 48 13.11 6.50 21.94
C GLN A 48 11.69 6.96 21.63
N SER A 49 11.16 6.57 20.51
CA SER A 49 9.79 6.88 20.08
C SER A 49 8.72 6.23 20.98
N ILE A 50 9.01 5.08 21.61
CA ILE A 50 8.11 4.47 22.61
C ILE A 50 8.18 5.22 23.93
N SER A 51 9.37 5.69 24.34
CA SER A 51 9.55 6.47 25.57
C SER A 51 8.80 7.81 25.51
N GLU A 52 8.91 8.54 24.40
CA GLU A 52 8.17 9.79 24.20
C GLU A 52 6.65 9.57 24.26
N LEU A 53 6.18 8.46 23.68
CA LEU A 53 4.77 8.08 23.73
C LEU A 53 4.35 7.72 25.18
N ALA A 54 5.21 7.06 25.95
CA ALA A 54 4.95 6.71 27.34
C ALA A 54 4.81 7.96 28.22
N ASP A 55 5.65 8.98 28.02
CA ASP A 55 5.55 10.26 28.71
C ASP A 55 4.24 11.00 28.38
N SER A 56 3.79 10.91 27.13
CA SER A 56 2.50 11.47 26.73
C SER A 56 1.34 10.72 27.39
N ILE A 57 1.38 9.39 27.41
CA ILE A 57 0.36 8.53 28.03
C ILE A 57 0.32 8.72 29.54
N ALA A 58 1.46 8.90 30.20
CA ALA A 58 1.52 9.17 31.65
C ALA A 58 0.81 10.48 32.01
N ARG A 59 0.87 11.50 31.16
CA ARG A 59 0.23 12.81 31.37
C ARG A 59 -1.24 12.87 31.00
N HIS A 60 -1.64 12.24 29.93
CA HIS A 60 -2.96 12.40 29.30
C HIS A 60 -3.81 11.13 29.30
N GLY A 61 -3.23 10.01 29.73
CA GLY A 61 -3.85 8.70 29.58
C GLY A 61 -3.78 8.19 28.14
N LEU A 62 -4.28 6.98 27.91
CA LEU A 62 -4.39 6.40 26.58
C LEU A 62 -5.69 6.86 25.92
N ILE A 63 -5.60 7.75 24.94
CA ILE A 63 -6.76 8.36 24.25
C ILE A 63 -7.36 7.37 23.24
N GLN A 64 -6.52 6.71 22.43
CA GLN A 64 -6.98 5.72 21.45
C GLN A 64 -6.92 4.32 22.06
N PRO A 65 -8.05 3.55 22.06
CA PRO A 65 -8.09 2.20 22.59
C PRO A 65 -7.15 1.24 21.84
N ILE A 66 -6.69 0.21 22.57
CA ILE A 66 -5.99 -0.94 21.97
C ILE A 66 -7.03 -1.93 21.46
N VAL A 67 -6.84 -2.47 20.26
CA VAL A 67 -7.76 -3.49 19.72
C VAL A 67 -7.22 -4.87 20.10
N VAL A 68 -8.06 -5.69 20.73
CA VAL A 68 -7.69 -7.01 21.23
C VAL A 68 -8.72 -8.08 20.85
N LYS A 69 -8.28 -9.35 20.79
CA LYS A 69 -9.16 -10.52 20.67
C LYS A 69 -9.08 -11.39 21.91
N PRO A 70 -10.17 -12.03 22.34
CA PRO A 70 -10.12 -13.01 23.41
C PRO A 70 -9.36 -14.28 22.95
N ASN A 71 -8.56 -14.84 23.85
CA ASN A 71 -7.88 -16.12 23.66
C ASN A 71 -8.61 -17.23 24.43
N ALA A 72 -8.39 -18.48 24.03
CA ALA A 72 -8.95 -19.65 24.72
C ALA A 72 -8.50 -19.80 26.18
N ASN A 73 -7.40 -19.13 26.57
CA ASN A 73 -6.86 -19.14 27.94
C ASN A 73 -7.46 -18.03 28.85
N GLY A 74 -8.49 -17.32 28.40
CA GLY A 74 -9.11 -16.21 29.13
C GLY A 74 -8.32 -14.89 29.13
N ARG A 75 -7.23 -14.82 28.33
CA ARG A 75 -6.46 -13.58 28.10
C ARG A 75 -6.83 -12.97 26.76
N TYR A 76 -6.21 -11.82 26.45
CA TYR A 76 -6.46 -11.07 25.22
C TYR A 76 -5.18 -10.90 24.42
N SER A 77 -5.20 -11.17 23.12
CA SER A 77 -4.09 -10.89 22.22
C SER A 77 -4.29 -9.56 21.51
N ILE A 78 -3.21 -8.77 21.38
CA ILE A 78 -3.24 -7.51 20.65
C ILE A 78 -3.40 -7.77 19.15
N ILE A 79 -4.39 -7.09 18.56
CA ILE A 79 -4.60 -7.02 17.12
C ILE A 79 -3.92 -5.77 16.57
N ALA A 80 -4.22 -4.62 17.15
CA ALA A 80 -3.64 -3.33 16.78
C ALA A 80 -3.35 -2.50 18.03
N GLY A 81 -2.25 -1.73 17.96
CA GLY A 81 -1.85 -0.84 19.06
C GLY A 81 -0.70 -1.35 19.92
N GLU A 82 0.16 -2.24 19.43
CA GLU A 82 1.33 -2.79 20.15
C GLU A 82 2.22 -1.69 20.78
N ARG A 83 2.50 -0.60 20.01
CA ARG A 83 3.28 0.54 20.53
C ARG A 83 2.60 1.22 21.71
N ARG A 84 1.27 1.41 21.62
CA ARG A 84 0.45 1.99 22.69
C ARG A 84 0.46 1.12 23.93
N TRP A 85 0.35 -0.20 23.77
CA TRP A 85 0.44 -1.14 24.87
C TRP A 85 1.81 -1.12 25.56
N ARG A 86 2.91 -1.16 24.78
CA ARG A 86 4.27 -1.06 25.34
C ARG A 86 4.49 0.25 26.08
N ALA A 87 4.11 1.37 25.48
CA ALA A 87 4.20 2.69 26.09
C ALA A 87 3.33 2.80 27.37
N SER A 88 2.12 2.22 27.37
CA SER A 88 1.26 2.17 28.56
C SER A 88 1.88 1.36 29.71
N ARG A 89 2.59 0.27 29.41
CA ARG A 89 3.35 -0.49 30.41
C ARG A 89 4.50 0.32 31.00
N ILE A 90 5.25 1.03 30.16
CA ILE A 90 6.34 1.92 30.61
C ILE A 90 5.78 3.07 31.43
N ALA A 91 4.63 3.62 31.06
CA ALA A 91 3.92 4.67 31.80
C ALA A 91 3.30 4.18 33.13
N GLY A 92 3.35 2.87 33.44
CA GLY A 92 2.87 2.28 34.70
C GLY A 92 1.34 2.20 34.79
N LEU A 93 0.60 2.19 33.69
CA LEU A 93 -0.86 2.04 33.72
C LEU A 93 -1.24 0.61 34.11
N ASN A 94 -2.17 0.47 35.06
CA ASN A 94 -2.74 -0.85 35.44
C ASN A 94 -3.89 -1.27 34.51
N GLU A 95 -4.65 -0.30 34.00
CA GLU A 95 -5.79 -0.52 33.13
C GLU A 95 -5.66 0.34 31.87
N VAL A 96 -6.06 -0.20 30.74
CA VAL A 96 -6.06 0.50 29.46
C VAL A 96 -7.41 0.33 28.75
N PRO A 97 -7.89 1.35 28.03
CA PRO A 97 -9.08 1.21 27.20
C PRO A 97 -8.78 0.28 26.03
N VAL A 98 -9.66 -0.70 25.81
CA VAL A 98 -9.56 -1.67 24.72
C VAL A 98 -10.88 -1.81 24.00
N ILE A 99 -10.81 -2.16 22.72
CA ILE A 99 -11.95 -2.63 21.93
C ILE A 99 -11.75 -4.13 21.75
N ILE A 100 -12.70 -4.93 22.26
CA ILE A 100 -12.70 -6.37 22.10
C ILE A 100 -13.37 -6.67 20.77
N LYS A 101 -12.63 -7.26 19.83
CA LYS A 101 -13.18 -7.76 18.56
C LYS A 101 -13.15 -9.30 18.59
N ASP A 102 -14.33 -9.87 18.48
CA ASP A 102 -14.51 -11.33 18.32
C ASP A 102 -14.55 -11.61 16.81
N ALA A 103 -13.43 -11.32 16.14
CA ALA A 103 -13.25 -11.59 14.72
C ALA A 103 -12.27 -12.77 14.58
N ASP A 104 -12.45 -13.58 13.55
CA ASP A 104 -11.51 -14.63 13.22
C ASP A 104 -10.11 -14.03 12.95
N GLU A 105 -9.09 -14.83 13.12
CA GLU A 105 -7.70 -14.37 12.99
C GLU A 105 -7.42 -13.79 11.61
N GLN A 106 -8.09 -14.29 10.60
CA GLN A 106 -7.96 -13.85 9.21
C GLN A 106 -8.52 -12.44 9.00
N THR A 107 -9.71 -12.15 9.52
CA THR A 107 -10.33 -10.80 9.47
C THR A 107 -9.46 -9.78 10.22
N LEU A 108 -8.83 -10.17 11.31
CA LEU A 108 -7.97 -9.29 12.10
C LEU A 108 -6.68 -8.94 11.38
N MET A 109 -6.03 -9.94 10.76
CA MET A 109 -4.84 -9.73 9.95
C MET A 109 -5.15 -8.87 8.72
N GLU A 110 -6.31 -9.06 8.10
CA GLU A 110 -6.79 -8.23 7.00
C GLU A 110 -6.92 -6.75 7.41
N LEU A 111 -7.57 -6.47 8.54
CA LEU A 111 -7.74 -5.11 9.04
C LEU A 111 -6.39 -4.45 9.37
N ALA A 112 -5.47 -5.18 9.99
CA ALA A 112 -4.13 -4.69 10.29
C ALA A 112 -3.33 -4.39 9.02
N LEU A 113 -3.48 -5.21 7.96
CA LEU A 113 -2.84 -4.98 6.68
C LEU A 113 -3.42 -3.74 5.98
N ILE A 114 -4.75 -3.56 6.03
CA ILE A 114 -5.43 -2.38 5.48
C ILE A 114 -4.96 -1.10 6.20
N GLU A 115 -4.91 -1.10 7.55
CA GLU A 115 -4.38 0.03 8.32
C GLU A 115 -2.96 0.39 7.88
N ASN A 116 -2.07 -0.61 7.78
CA ASN A 116 -0.69 -0.38 7.35
C ASN A 116 -0.59 0.17 5.92
N LEU A 117 -1.49 -0.27 5.02
CA LEU A 117 -1.56 0.21 3.64
C LEU A 117 -2.11 1.63 3.49
N GLN A 118 -2.82 2.14 4.50
CA GLN A 118 -3.33 3.51 4.53
C GLN A 118 -2.29 4.54 5.01
N ARG A 119 -1.08 4.10 5.33
CA ARG A 119 0.01 5.01 5.71
C ARG A 119 0.46 5.84 4.51
N GLU A 120 0.79 7.10 4.75
CA GLU A 120 1.21 8.06 3.71
C GLU A 120 2.65 7.84 3.21
N ASP A 121 3.45 7.07 3.94
CA ASP A 121 4.88 6.88 3.71
C ASP A 121 5.25 5.62 2.90
N LEU A 122 4.26 4.90 2.35
CA LEU A 122 4.50 3.70 1.54
C LEU A 122 5.05 4.04 0.15
N ASN A 123 6.08 3.30 -0.26
CA ASN A 123 6.51 3.36 -1.65
C ASN A 123 5.60 2.53 -2.57
N ALA A 124 5.65 2.80 -3.88
CA ALA A 124 4.79 2.15 -4.87
C ALA A 124 4.93 0.62 -4.94
N VAL A 125 6.09 0.07 -4.56
CA VAL A 125 6.32 -1.39 -4.52
C VAL A 125 5.67 -1.99 -3.28
N GLU A 126 5.79 -1.33 -2.13
CA GLU A 126 5.13 -1.75 -0.87
C GLU A 126 3.62 -1.72 -1.01
N GLU A 127 3.07 -0.65 -1.59
CA GLU A 127 1.65 -0.55 -1.89
C GLU A 127 1.17 -1.71 -2.78
N ALA A 128 1.91 -2.02 -3.85
CA ALA A 128 1.59 -3.12 -4.76
C ALA A 128 1.65 -4.50 -4.07
N LEU A 129 2.66 -4.74 -3.23
CA LEU A 129 2.79 -5.97 -2.45
C LEU A 129 1.65 -6.12 -1.43
N GLY A 130 1.25 -5.04 -0.78
CA GLY A 130 0.11 -5.05 0.13
C GLY A 130 -1.20 -5.38 -0.59
N TYR A 131 -1.46 -4.79 -1.77
CA TYR A 131 -2.63 -5.15 -2.58
C TYR A 131 -2.61 -6.62 -3.01
N ARG A 132 -1.44 -7.14 -3.39
CA ARG A 132 -1.26 -8.56 -3.71
C ARG A 132 -1.59 -9.44 -2.51
N SER A 133 -1.11 -9.08 -1.32
CA SER A 133 -1.39 -9.83 -0.09
C SER A 133 -2.87 -9.84 0.27
N LEU A 134 -3.59 -8.73 0.05
CA LEU A 134 -5.05 -8.67 0.26
C LEU A 134 -5.80 -9.60 -0.72
N ILE A 135 -5.36 -9.69 -1.96
CA ILE A 135 -5.99 -10.53 -2.99
C ILE A 135 -5.67 -12.01 -2.74
N ASP A 136 -4.39 -12.36 -2.62
CA ASP A 136 -3.93 -13.75 -2.58
C ASP A 136 -4.16 -14.38 -1.20
N GLY A 137 -4.02 -13.61 -0.12
CA GLY A 137 -4.14 -14.09 1.26
C GLY A 137 -5.56 -14.06 1.81
N TYR A 138 -6.38 -13.10 1.38
CA TYR A 138 -7.73 -12.87 1.92
C TYR A 138 -8.84 -13.05 0.87
N GLY A 139 -8.49 -13.41 -0.36
CA GLY A 139 -9.46 -13.70 -1.42
C GLY A 139 -10.23 -12.49 -1.93
N LEU A 140 -9.75 -11.27 -1.66
CA LEU A 140 -10.40 -10.05 -2.11
C LEU A 140 -10.24 -9.84 -3.61
N THR A 141 -11.27 -9.33 -4.26
CA THR A 141 -11.18 -8.86 -5.64
C THR A 141 -10.46 -7.51 -5.71
N GLN A 142 -9.89 -7.17 -6.87
CA GLN A 142 -9.28 -5.85 -7.10
C GLN A 142 -10.27 -4.70 -6.86
N GLU A 143 -11.56 -4.92 -7.05
CA GLU A 143 -12.62 -3.94 -6.83
C GLU A 143 -12.86 -3.71 -5.34
N GLU A 144 -12.89 -4.78 -4.53
CA GLU A 144 -13.02 -4.69 -3.08
C GLU A 144 -11.81 -4.01 -2.44
N VAL A 145 -10.58 -4.36 -2.89
CA VAL A 145 -9.35 -3.67 -2.47
C VAL A 145 -9.45 -2.17 -2.79
N ALA A 146 -9.85 -1.81 -4.03
CA ALA A 146 -10.00 -0.42 -4.44
C ALA A 146 -10.99 0.34 -3.55
N LYS A 147 -12.15 -0.26 -3.27
CA LYS A 147 -13.19 0.33 -2.40
C LYS A 147 -12.66 0.56 -0.97
N ARG A 148 -11.98 -0.43 -0.38
CA ARG A 148 -11.43 -0.34 0.99
C ARG A 148 -10.30 0.67 1.11
N MET A 149 -9.52 0.85 0.03
CA MET A 149 -8.41 1.80 -0.03
C MET A 149 -8.82 3.21 -0.49
N GLY A 150 -10.09 3.44 -0.84
CA GLY A 150 -10.54 4.72 -1.40
C GLY A 150 -9.89 5.05 -2.74
N LYS A 151 -9.45 4.03 -3.51
CA LYS A 151 -8.79 4.17 -4.81
C LYS A 151 -9.69 3.68 -5.94
N SER A 152 -9.36 4.02 -7.19
CA SER A 152 -10.01 3.41 -8.34
C SER A 152 -9.48 1.99 -8.58
N ARG A 153 -10.32 1.09 -9.14
CA ARG A 153 -9.89 -0.25 -9.57
C ARG A 153 -8.69 -0.19 -10.52
N SER A 154 -8.66 0.79 -11.42
CA SER A 154 -7.55 0.98 -12.35
C SER A 154 -6.24 1.36 -11.64
N ALA A 155 -6.29 2.11 -10.53
CA ALA A 155 -5.12 2.41 -9.71
C ALA A 155 -4.56 1.14 -9.08
N VAL A 156 -5.40 0.29 -8.48
CA VAL A 156 -5.01 -1.02 -7.91
C VAL A 156 -4.42 -1.93 -9.00
N THR A 157 -5.08 -2.04 -10.17
CA THR A 157 -4.57 -2.83 -11.30
C THR A 157 -3.19 -2.33 -11.75
N ASN A 158 -2.98 -1.01 -11.84
CA ASN A 158 -1.70 -0.43 -12.24
C ASN A 158 -0.60 -0.65 -11.19
N ALA A 159 -0.92 -0.59 -9.90
CA ALA A 159 0.01 -0.92 -8.84
C ALA A 159 0.44 -2.40 -8.92
N LEU A 160 -0.50 -3.33 -9.04
CA LEU A 160 -0.22 -4.75 -9.17
C LEU A 160 0.67 -5.08 -10.38
N ARG A 161 0.50 -4.38 -11.50
CA ARG A 161 1.34 -4.54 -12.69
C ARG A 161 2.81 -4.22 -12.43
N LEU A 162 3.12 -3.32 -11.48
CA LEU A 162 4.50 -2.99 -11.13
C LEU A 162 5.29 -4.20 -10.63
N LEU A 163 4.62 -5.20 -10.05
CA LEU A 163 5.24 -6.44 -9.57
C LEU A 163 5.73 -7.36 -10.71
N ALA A 164 5.40 -7.04 -11.97
CA ALA A 164 5.92 -7.72 -13.15
C ALA A 164 7.27 -7.13 -13.65
N LEU A 165 7.80 -6.12 -12.98
CA LEU A 165 9.14 -5.58 -13.23
C LEU A 165 10.19 -6.59 -12.77
N ASN A 166 11.36 -6.56 -13.42
CA ASN A 166 12.51 -7.36 -12.95
C ASN A 166 13.12 -6.76 -11.67
N SER A 167 14.02 -7.50 -11.03
CA SER A 167 14.62 -7.11 -9.75
C SER A 167 15.33 -5.76 -9.80
N THR A 168 16.03 -5.45 -10.88
CA THR A 168 16.76 -4.17 -11.07
C THR A 168 15.79 -2.99 -11.21
N GLU A 169 14.72 -3.17 -11.98
CA GLU A 169 13.68 -2.17 -12.19
C GLU A 169 12.87 -1.92 -10.91
N LEU A 170 12.53 -2.99 -10.17
CA LEU A 170 11.85 -2.89 -8.87
C LEU A 170 12.71 -2.14 -7.86
N GLU A 171 14.02 -2.41 -7.83
CA GLU A 171 14.92 -1.72 -6.92
C GLU A 171 15.07 -0.24 -7.27
N ALA A 172 15.15 0.11 -8.56
CA ALA A 172 15.17 1.50 -9.02
C ALA A 172 13.87 2.25 -8.62
N LEU A 173 12.71 1.57 -8.72
CA LEU A 173 11.43 2.11 -8.29
C LEU A 173 11.37 2.28 -6.76
N ARG A 174 11.86 1.30 -5.99
CA ARG A 174 11.90 1.33 -4.53
C ARG A 174 12.76 2.48 -3.99
N ARG A 175 13.90 2.72 -4.63
CA ARG A 175 14.81 3.83 -4.28
C ARG A 175 14.32 5.20 -4.74
N GLY A 176 13.24 5.26 -5.52
CA GLY A 176 12.75 6.50 -6.10
C GLY A 176 13.57 7.03 -7.27
N SER A 177 14.53 6.25 -7.80
CA SER A 177 15.32 6.63 -9.00
C SER A 177 14.43 6.71 -10.24
N ILE A 178 13.33 5.98 -10.26
CA ILE A 178 12.29 6.06 -11.28
C ILE A 178 10.92 6.19 -10.62
N THR A 179 9.96 6.78 -11.32
CA THR A 179 8.57 6.90 -10.83
C THR A 179 7.71 5.74 -11.27
N ALA A 180 6.54 5.56 -10.66
CA ALA A 180 5.54 4.58 -11.10
C ALA A 180 5.07 4.81 -12.56
N GLY A 181 5.13 6.05 -13.06
CA GLY A 181 4.90 6.38 -14.46
C GLY A 181 5.97 5.78 -15.39
N HIS A 182 7.24 5.95 -15.04
CA HIS A 182 8.36 5.35 -15.76
C HIS A 182 8.28 3.81 -15.75
N ALA A 183 7.98 3.22 -14.61
CA ALA A 183 7.80 1.78 -14.45
C ALA A 183 6.70 1.21 -15.37
N ARG A 184 5.57 1.91 -15.51
CA ARG A 184 4.49 1.51 -16.45
C ARG A 184 4.93 1.60 -17.91
N ALA A 185 5.72 2.62 -18.27
CA ALA A 185 6.28 2.73 -19.61
C ALA A 185 7.24 1.57 -19.90
N LEU A 186 8.10 1.17 -18.95
CA LEU A 186 8.97 -0.01 -19.06
C LEU A 186 8.17 -1.28 -19.32
N LEU A 187 7.08 -1.51 -18.60
CA LEU A 187 6.20 -2.68 -18.76
C LEU A 187 5.47 -2.72 -20.10
N SER A 188 5.42 -1.61 -20.85
CA SER A 188 4.83 -1.58 -22.20
C SER A 188 5.79 -2.08 -23.28
N CYS A 189 7.07 -2.30 -22.95
CA CYS A 189 8.11 -2.78 -23.86
C CYS A 189 8.47 -4.25 -23.55
N ASP A 190 8.32 -5.12 -24.55
CA ASP A 190 8.63 -6.55 -24.41
C ASP A 190 10.13 -6.86 -24.69
N ASP A 191 10.87 -5.90 -25.26
CA ASP A 191 12.27 -6.08 -25.59
C ASP A 191 13.18 -5.70 -24.42
N GLU A 192 13.89 -6.69 -23.87
CA GLU A 192 14.71 -6.54 -22.68
C GLU A 192 15.87 -5.55 -22.88
N ASN A 193 16.51 -5.54 -24.06
CA ASN A 193 17.56 -4.59 -24.36
C ASN A 193 17.03 -3.15 -24.41
N THR A 194 15.85 -2.94 -24.99
CA THR A 194 15.21 -1.63 -25.00
C THR A 194 14.77 -1.22 -23.60
N ARG A 195 14.24 -2.14 -22.80
CA ARG A 195 13.86 -1.88 -21.38
C ARG A 195 15.06 -1.42 -20.56
N SER A 196 16.22 -2.06 -20.71
CA SER A 196 17.44 -1.67 -20.02
C SER A 196 17.89 -0.25 -20.41
N LYS A 197 17.80 0.12 -21.68
CA LYS A 197 18.09 1.49 -22.15
C LYS A 197 17.09 2.50 -21.60
N MET A 198 15.80 2.15 -21.57
CA MET A 198 14.75 2.98 -21.02
C MET A 198 14.94 3.20 -19.51
N LEU A 199 15.37 2.17 -18.77
CA LEU A 199 15.67 2.26 -17.34
C LEU A 199 16.80 3.26 -17.08
N LEU A 200 17.89 3.18 -17.84
CA LEU A 200 19.00 4.13 -17.74
C LEU A 200 18.54 5.54 -18.07
N ALA A 201 17.82 5.73 -19.18
CA ALA A 201 17.30 7.04 -19.55
C ALA A 201 16.37 7.63 -18.48
N ALA A 202 15.52 6.80 -17.85
CA ALA A 202 14.65 7.22 -16.76
C ALA A 202 15.45 7.67 -15.52
N ALA A 203 16.51 6.93 -15.17
CA ALA A 203 17.39 7.29 -14.06
C ALA A 203 18.17 8.59 -14.34
N ASP A 204 18.49 8.89 -15.62
CA ASP A 204 19.12 10.12 -16.08
C ASP A 204 18.14 11.30 -16.24
N GLY A 205 16.86 11.10 -15.89
CA GLY A 205 15.85 12.18 -15.85
C GLY A 205 15.01 12.32 -17.12
N ALA A 206 14.98 11.32 -18.02
CA ALA A 206 14.06 11.32 -19.16
C ALA A 206 12.60 11.34 -18.69
N SER A 207 11.71 11.99 -19.43
CA SER A 207 10.29 12.04 -19.10
C SER A 207 9.57 10.73 -19.41
N VAL A 208 8.44 10.48 -18.75
CA VAL A 208 7.56 9.33 -19.06
C VAL A 208 7.19 9.26 -20.55
N ARG A 209 6.94 10.45 -21.16
CA ARG A 209 6.61 10.55 -22.59
C ARG A 209 7.76 10.12 -23.51
N ASP A 210 9.00 10.38 -23.11
CA ASP A 210 10.17 9.95 -23.88
C ASP A 210 10.32 8.44 -23.84
N LEU A 211 10.10 7.83 -22.67
CA LEU A 211 10.07 6.38 -22.52
C LEU A 211 8.94 5.73 -23.35
N GLU A 212 7.76 6.31 -23.34
CA GLU A 212 6.63 5.84 -24.16
C GLU A 212 6.97 5.89 -25.66
N ARG A 213 7.66 6.95 -26.13
CA ARG A 213 8.15 7.01 -27.51
C ARG A 213 9.18 5.92 -27.82
N MET A 214 10.12 5.68 -26.91
CA MET A 214 11.10 4.59 -27.07
C MET A 214 10.42 3.24 -27.15
N ALA A 215 9.47 2.93 -26.28
CA ALA A 215 8.68 1.70 -26.31
C ALA A 215 7.89 1.54 -27.62
N ALA A 216 7.24 2.62 -28.09
CA ALA A 216 6.49 2.63 -29.34
C ALA A 216 7.39 2.40 -30.57
N ALA A 217 8.59 3.00 -30.58
CA ALA A 217 9.58 2.80 -31.64
C ALA A 217 10.07 1.34 -31.68
N ALA A 218 10.38 0.74 -30.54
CA ALA A 218 10.78 -0.66 -30.44
C ALA A 218 9.69 -1.61 -30.95
N LYS A 219 8.44 -1.34 -30.57
CA LYS A 219 7.28 -2.13 -31.04
C LYS A 219 7.10 -2.04 -32.57
N LYS A 220 7.27 -0.84 -33.14
CA LYS A 220 7.23 -0.66 -34.61
C LYS A 220 8.36 -1.41 -35.32
N ALA A 221 9.59 -1.34 -34.80
CA ALA A 221 10.74 -2.05 -35.35
C ALA A 221 10.53 -3.57 -35.33
N LYS A 222 10.02 -4.11 -34.22
CA LYS A 222 9.69 -5.54 -34.08
C LYS A 222 8.58 -5.98 -35.04
N ALA A 223 7.58 -5.13 -35.24
CA ALA A 223 6.49 -5.40 -36.19
C ALA A 223 6.96 -5.36 -37.66
N ALA A 224 7.87 -4.44 -38.01
CA ALA A 224 8.48 -4.34 -39.33
C ALA A 224 9.37 -5.56 -39.62
N ALA A 225 10.13 -6.05 -38.65
CA ALA A 225 10.98 -7.25 -38.78
C ALA A 225 10.16 -8.56 -38.93
N LYS A 226 8.89 -8.56 -38.52
CA LYS A 226 7.99 -9.73 -38.58
C LYS A 226 7.15 -9.83 -39.84
N LYS A 227 7.18 -8.81 -40.73
CA LYS A 227 6.54 -8.92 -42.07
C LYS A 227 7.38 -9.84 -42.95
N PRO A 228 6.81 -10.95 -43.49
CA PRO A 228 7.50 -11.76 -44.49
C PRO A 228 7.79 -10.88 -45.71
N ALA A 229 9.01 -11.00 -46.25
CA ALA A 229 9.32 -10.39 -47.54
C ALA A 229 8.32 -10.91 -48.59
N GLU A 230 7.58 -10.02 -49.25
CA GLU A 230 6.77 -10.41 -50.40
C GLU A 230 7.68 -11.10 -51.41
N PRO A 231 7.29 -12.27 -51.94
CA PRO A 231 8.08 -12.93 -52.97
C PRO A 231 8.19 -11.99 -54.18
N LYS A 232 9.40 -11.65 -54.58
CA LYS A 232 9.66 -10.90 -55.79
C LYS A 232 9.02 -11.65 -56.94
N PRO A 233 8.25 -10.99 -57.84
CA PRO A 233 7.68 -11.67 -59.02
C PRO A 233 8.82 -12.20 -59.89
N THR A 234 8.88 -13.52 -60.04
CA THR A 234 9.74 -14.19 -61.00
C THR A 234 9.15 -13.95 -62.36
N PHE A 235 9.77 -13.09 -63.15
CA PHE A 235 9.50 -12.96 -64.59
C PHE A 235 10.00 -14.20 -65.27
N TYR A 236 9.10 -15.08 -65.71
CA TYR A 236 9.41 -16.12 -66.69
C TYR A 236 9.46 -15.45 -68.07
N SER A 237 10.63 -15.33 -68.61
CA SER A 237 10.76 -15.05 -70.06
C SER A 237 10.30 -16.30 -70.82
N GLU A 238 9.18 -16.21 -71.51
CA GLU A 238 8.83 -17.16 -72.55
C GLU A 238 9.88 -17.08 -73.64
N VAL A 239 10.64 -18.17 -73.80
CA VAL A 239 11.44 -18.42 -75.03
C VAL A 239 10.54 -19.21 -75.98
N GLU A 240 10.12 -18.56 -77.06
CA GLU A 240 9.48 -19.18 -78.22
C GLU A 240 10.42 -20.21 -78.89
N LEU A 241 9.84 -21.34 -79.26
CA LEU A 241 10.19 -22.15 -80.41
C LEU A 241 8.93 -22.62 -81.09
#